data_15d1ec7713ef2e45a9522aa8de895eec
#
_entry.id   15d1ec7713ef2e45a9522aa8de895eec
#
_cell.length_a   1.000
_cell.length_b   1.000
_cell.length_c   1.000
_cell.angle_alpha   90.00
_cell.angle_beta   90.00
_cell.angle_gamma   90.00
#
_symmetry.space_group_name_H-M   'P 1'
#
loop_
_entity.id
_entity.type
_entity.pdbx_description
1 polymer ?
#
loop_
_entity_poly.entity_id
_entity_poly.type
_entity_poly.pdbx_seq_one_letter_code
_entity_poly.pdbx_strand_id
1 'polypeptide(L)'
;MKLSQADFKQRRNLLAQHIGSNSIAIIATRAEMYRNRDADYKYRADSSFYYLTGFAEPEAVAVIETFAEGEEYSYSLFCRERNREMEIWNGYRAGIDGAIEIYDADEAYAIDLLDEEIIDKLLNKKRFYYRIGQNAEFDARVSQWIQKADAQQRRGGAAPAEMIQLDRIIDEMRLKKSAQEIELMQIASNIS
;
A
#
# COMPACT_ATOMS: atom_id res chain seq x y z
N MET A 1 -12.82 20.44 2.14
CA MET A 1 -12.36 19.59 3.25
C MET A 1 -11.58 18.42 2.68
N LYS A 2 -10.54 17.94 3.35
CA LYS A 2 -9.75 16.76 2.96
C LYS A 2 -9.58 15.90 4.21
N LEU A 3 -9.45 14.59 4.03
CA LEU A 3 -9.03 13.70 5.12
C LEU A 3 -7.62 14.09 5.58
N SER A 4 -7.35 13.97 6.87
CA SER A 4 -6.06 14.24 7.50
C SER A 4 -5.19 12.98 7.52
N GLN A 5 -3.89 13.12 7.77
CA GLN A 5 -3.02 11.96 7.98
C GLN A 5 -3.42 11.15 9.20
N ALA A 6 -4.00 11.79 10.23
CA ALA A 6 -4.55 11.09 11.39
C ALA A 6 -5.68 10.11 11.01
N ASP A 7 -6.54 10.47 10.04
CA ASP A 7 -7.61 9.58 9.56
C ASP A 7 -7.01 8.35 8.86
N PHE A 8 -5.98 8.52 8.03
CA PHE A 8 -5.30 7.41 7.36
C PHE A 8 -4.54 6.53 8.35
N LYS A 9 -3.86 7.13 9.33
CA LYS A 9 -3.18 6.40 10.41
C LYS A 9 -4.16 5.55 11.21
N GLN A 10 -5.31 6.09 11.56
CA GLN A 10 -6.37 5.34 12.25
C GLN A 10 -6.82 4.11 11.45
N ARG A 11 -6.94 4.24 10.12
CA ARG A 11 -7.31 3.12 9.25
C ARG A 11 -6.20 2.07 9.17
N ARG A 12 -4.94 2.48 9.11
CA ARG A 12 -3.80 1.54 9.18
C ARG A 12 -3.75 0.82 10.52
N ASN A 13 -3.98 1.52 11.63
CA ASN A 13 -4.12 0.91 12.96
C ASN A 13 -5.22 -0.16 13.00
N LEU A 14 -6.38 0.16 12.43
CA LEU A 14 -7.50 -0.78 12.38
C LEU A 14 -7.16 -2.01 11.53
N LEU A 15 -6.51 -1.81 10.36
CA LEU A 15 -6.04 -2.91 9.54
C LEU A 15 -5.03 -3.78 10.29
N ALA A 16 -4.05 -3.19 10.98
CA ALA A 16 -3.06 -3.91 11.78
C ALA A 16 -3.72 -4.81 12.86
N GLN A 17 -4.77 -4.29 13.52
CA GLN A 17 -5.55 -5.10 14.46
C GLN A 17 -6.26 -6.29 13.78
N HIS A 18 -6.81 -6.09 12.58
CA HIS A 18 -7.52 -7.15 11.85
C HIS A 18 -6.58 -8.24 11.31
N ILE A 19 -5.41 -7.88 10.82
CA ILE A 19 -4.45 -8.87 10.32
C ILE A 19 -3.76 -9.64 11.45
N GLY A 20 -3.78 -9.10 12.67
CA GLY A 20 -3.21 -9.73 13.87
C GLY A 20 -1.69 -9.74 13.91
N SER A 21 -1.12 -10.29 14.96
CA SER A 21 0.33 -10.29 15.20
C SER A 21 1.10 -11.12 14.17
N ASN A 22 2.36 -10.73 13.97
CA ASN A 22 3.32 -11.38 13.09
C ASN A 22 2.81 -11.59 11.66
N SER A 23 2.19 -10.56 11.09
CA SER A 23 1.55 -10.57 9.77
C SER A 23 2.08 -9.43 8.92
N ILE A 24 1.91 -9.55 7.60
CA ILE A 24 2.24 -8.52 6.64
C ILE A 24 1.08 -8.34 5.65
N ALA A 25 0.71 -7.09 5.38
CA ALA A 25 -0.26 -6.74 4.35
C ALA A 25 0.40 -5.87 3.29
N ILE A 26 0.24 -6.24 2.02
CA ILE A 26 0.78 -5.51 0.87
C ILE A 26 -0.37 -5.09 -0.03
N ILE A 27 -0.39 -3.81 -0.39
CA ILE A 27 -1.36 -3.26 -1.32
C ILE A 27 -0.66 -2.35 -2.33
N ALA A 28 -0.84 -2.66 -3.61
CA ALA A 28 -0.34 -1.84 -4.71
C ALA A 28 -1.43 -0.87 -5.18
N THR A 29 -1.01 0.31 -5.64
CA THR A 29 -1.89 1.20 -6.39
C THR A 29 -2.04 0.71 -7.83
N ARG A 30 -2.93 1.36 -8.60
CA ARG A 30 -3.11 1.05 -10.02
C ARG A 30 -1.97 1.62 -10.85
N ALA A 31 -1.71 1.00 -12.00
CA ALA A 31 -0.91 1.59 -13.06
C ALA A 31 -1.65 2.77 -13.72
N GLU A 32 -0.90 3.65 -14.37
CA GLU A 32 -1.45 4.65 -15.27
C GLU A 32 -2.11 3.97 -16.48
N MET A 33 -3.18 4.55 -16.99
CA MET A 33 -3.92 4.01 -18.13
C MET A 33 -3.85 4.97 -19.31
N TYR A 34 -3.41 4.45 -20.44
CA TYR A 34 -3.39 5.18 -21.70
C TYR A 34 -4.80 5.31 -22.29
N ARG A 35 -5.16 6.52 -22.69
CA ARG A 35 -6.37 6.79 -23.46
C ARG A 35 -6.16 6.56 -24.95
N ASN A 36 -5.01 7.01 -25.44
CA ASN A 36 -4.53 6.80 -26.82
C ASN A 36 -3.00 6.90 -26.84
N ARG A 37 -2.40 6.95 -28.04
CA ARG A 37 -0.94 6.91 -28.22
C ARG A 37 -0.16 8.02 -27.51
N ASP A 38 -0.79 9.17 -27.21
CA ASP A 38 -0.13 10.39 -26.73
C ASP A 38 -0.91 11.08 -25.61
N ALA A 39 -1.90 10.43 -25.04
CA ALA A 39 -2.67 11.00 -23.94
C ALA A 39 -3.11 9.91 -22.95
N ASP A 40 -2.96 10.21 -21.66
CA ASP A 40 -3.36 9.37 -20.58
C ASP A 40 -4.75 9.75 -20.05
N TYR A 41 -5.42 8.79 -19.42
CA TYR A 41 -6.52 9.13 -18.54
C TYR A 41 -5.97 9.84 -17.29
N LYS A 42 -6.74 10.80 -16.76
CA LYS A 42 -6.38 11.39 -15.46
C LYS A 42 -6.19 10.26 -14.45
N TYR A 43 -4.98 10.20 -13.87
CA TYR A 43 -4.66 9.16 -12.90
C TYR A 43 -5.59 9.22 -11.68
N ARG A 44 -6.02 8.06 -11.25
CA ARG A 44 -6.77 7.85 -10.02
C ARG A 44 -6.21 6.63 -9.31
N ALA A 45 -5.65 6.84 -8.12
CA ALA A 45 -5.15 5.78 -7.28
C ALA A 45 -6.22 4.70 -7.01
N ASP A 46 -5.79 3.48 -6.75
CA ASP A 46 -6.70 2.44 -6.26
C ASP A 46 -7.41 2.91 -4.99
N SER A 47 -8.71 2.67 -4.92
CA SER A 47 -9.53 3.21 -3.83
C SER A 47 -9.17 2.62 -2.46
N SER A 48 -8.76 1.35 -2.40
CA SER A 48 -8.35 0.69 -1.15
C SER A 48 -6.94 1.12 -0.73
N PHE A 49 -6.04 1.28 -1.70
CA PHE A 49 -4.72 1.85 -1.46
C PHE A 49 -4.83 3.28 -0.91
N TYR A 50 -5.60 4.14 -1.59
CA TYR A 50 -5.83 5.51 -1.14
C TYR A 50 -6.51 5.58 0.23
N TYR A 51 -7.45 4.68 0.51
CA TYR A 51 -8.15 4.59 1.79
C TYR A 51 -7.20 4.40 2.97
N LEU A 52 -6.11 3.66 2.78
CA LEU A 52 -5.12 3.38 3.81
C LEU A 52 -4.00 4.43 3.89
N THR A 53 -3.64 5.06 2.76
CA THR A 53 -2.41 5.84 2.65
C THR A 53 -2.64 7.33 2.43
N GLY A 54 -3.74 7.71 1.78
CA GLY A 54 -3.92 9.06 1.25
C GLY A 54 -3.00 9.40 0.07
N PHE A 55 -2.11 8.48 -0.33
CA PHE A 55 -1.15 8.67 -1.41
C PHE A 55 -1.83 8.51 -2.77
N ALA A 56 -1.71 9.50 -3.64
CA ALA A 56 -2.47 9.59 -4.88
C ALA A 56 -1.60 9.49 -6.14
N GLU A 57 -0.34 9.11 -6.01
CA GLU A 57 0.56 8.96 -7.15
C GLU A 57 0.58 7.51 -7.66
N PRO A 58 0.87 7.28 -8.96
CA PRO A 58 1.04 5.94 -9.52
C PRO A 58 2.34 5.28 -9.05
N GLU A 59 2.50 4.01 -9.40
CA GLU A 59 3.71 3.22 -9.14
C GLU A 59 4.10 3.26 -7.66
N ALA A 60 3.15 2.88 -6.79
CA ALA A 60 3.39 2.82 -5.36
C ALA A 60 2.82 1.54 -4.75
N VAL A 61 3.49 1.07 -3.70
CA VAL A 61 3.09 -0.09 -2.90
C VAL A 61 3.21 0.27 -1.42
N ALA A 62 2.14 0.04 -0.68
CA ALA A 62 2.11 0.18 0.77
C ALA A 62 2.28 -1.20 1.42
N VAL A 63 3.11 -1.25 2.45
CA VAL A 63 3.36 -2.43 3.27
C VAL A 63 3.04 -2.10 4.72
N ILE A 64 2.20 -2.92 5.34
CA ILE A 64 1.84 -2.79 6.75
C ILE A 64 2.25 -4.08 7.43
N GLU A 65 3.18 -3.98 8.37
CA GLU A 65 3.75 -5.10 9.12
C GLU A 65 3.29 -5.05 10.56
N THR A 66 2.91 -6.18 11.09
CA THR A 66 2.70 -6.36 12.52
C THR A 66 3.77 -7.31 13.08
N PHE A 67 4.08 -7.14 14.35
CA PHE A 67 5.13 -7.88 15.04
C PHE A 67 4.53 -8.79 16.13
N ALA A 68 5.36 -9.24 17.06
CA ALA A 68 4.88 -9.97 18.22
C ALA A 68 3.97 -9.11 19.12
N GLU A 69 3.28 -9.71 20.08
CA GLU A 69 2.37 -9.01 20.98
C GLU A 69 3.05 -7.82 21.69
N GLY A 70 2.38 -6.66 21.70
CA GLY A 70 2.82 -5.45 22.38
C GLY A 70 3.64 -4.50 21.52
N GLU A 71 3.98 -4.85 20.29
CA GLU A 71 4.63 -3.97 19.34
C GLU A 71 3.61 -3.24 18.45
N GLU A 72 3.91 -1.98 18.13
CA GLU A 72 3.16 -1.21 17.15
C GLU A 72 3.39 -1.80 15.75
N TYR A 73 2.48 -1.50 14.80
CA TYR A 73 2.70 -1.85 13.41
C TYR A 73 3.72 -0.90 12.77
N SER A 74 4.37 -1.35 11.69
CA SER A 74 5.17 -0.50 10.81
C SER A 74 4.45 -0.29 9.48
N TYR A 75 4.52 0.93 8.95
CA TYR A 75 4.03 1.31 7.65
C TYR A 75 5.18 1.76 6.74
N SER A 76 5.45 0.97 5.71
CA SER A 76 6.44 1.31 4.68
C SER A 76 5.73 1.70 3.37
N LEU A 77 6.24 2.71 2.70
CA LEU A 77 5.74 3.15 1.38
C LEU A 77 6.85 3.06 0.33
N PHE A 78 6.63 2.24 -0.68
CA PHE A 78 7.44 2.20 -1.89
C PHE A 78 6.82 3.14 -2.92
N CYS A 79 7.59 4.10 -3.44
CA CYS A 79 7.10 5.09 -4.39
C CYS A 79 8.20 5.57 -5.34
N ARG A 80 7.81 6.34 -6.34
CA ARG A 80 8.77 6.95 -7.28
C ARG A 80 9.62 7.97 -6.55
N GLU A 81 10.92 8.00 -6.86
CA GLU A 81 11.80 9.06 -6.41
C GLU A 81 11.48 10.39 -7.08
N ARG A 82 11.88 11.48 -6.45
CA ARG A 82 11.81 12.81 -7.06
C ARG A 82 12.73 12.87 -8.27
N ASN A 83 12.19 13.40 -9.36
CA ASN A 83 12.94 13.65 -10.58
C ASN A 83 12.45 14.95 -11.22
N ARG A 84 13.25 16.00 -11.11
CA ARG A 84 12.88 17.35 -11.59
C ARG A 84 12.55 17.40 -13.07
N GLU A 85 13.24 16.64 -13.91
CA GLU A 85 12.98 16.60 -15.34
C GLU A 85 11.61 15.94 -15.63
N MET A 86 11.32 14.85 -14.97
CA MET A 86 10.04 14.16 -15.11
C MET A 86 8.87 14.94 -14.47
N GLU A 87 9.13 15.68 -13.38
CA GLU A 87 8.11 16.52 -12.72
C GLU A 87 7.60 17.66 -13.61
N ILE A 88 8.40 18.12 -14.57
CA ILE A 88 7.99 19.12 -15.58
C ILE A 88 6.85 18.55 -16.46
N TRP A 89 6.90 17.27 -16.77
CA TRP A 89 5.97 16.62 -17.69
C TRP A 89 4.79 15.95 -16.95
N ASN A 90 5.07 15.29 -15.83
CA ASN A 90 4.13 14.41 -15.14
C ASN A 90 3.61 14.99 -13.81
N GLY A 91 4.03 16.21 -13.47
CA GLY A 91 3.66 16.86 -12.21
C GLY A 91 4.53 16.44 -11.03
N TYR A 92 4.26 17.05 -9.90
CA TYR A 92 4.98 16.85 -8.63
C TYR A 92 4.99 15.40 -8.18
N ARG A 93 6.14 14.96 -7.65
CA ARG A 93 6.32 13.69 -6.97
C ARG A 93 6.71 13.93 -5.52
N ALA A 94 6.05 13.25 -4.59
CA ALA A 94 6.39 13.33 -3.17
C ALA A 94 7.83 12.84 -2.91
N GLY A 95 8.22 11.76 -3.58
CA GLY A 95 9.50 11.10 -3.36
C GLY A 95 9.57 10.44 -1.98
N ILE A 96 10.76 9.96 -1.64
CA ILE A 96 11.01 9.25 -0.38
C ILE A 96 10.78 10.17 0.84
N ASP A 97 11.31 11.38 0.79
CA ASP A 97 11.16 12.35 1.89
C ASP A 97 9.68 12.70 2.11
N GLY A 98 8.94 12.98 1.02
CA GLY A 98 7.51 13.27 1.09
C GLY A 98 6.67 12.09 1.56
N ALA A 99 7.07 10.85 1.27
CA ALA A 99 6.41 9.66 1.80
C ALA A 99 6.46 9.62 3.33
N ILE A 100 7.57 10.02 3.92
CA ILE A 100 7.77 10.11 5.38
C ILE A 100 7.07 11.35 5.94
N GLU A 101 7.39 12.53 5.42
CA GLU A 101 6.97 13.80 6.02
C GLU A 101 5.49 14.13 5.81
N ILE A 102 4.93 13.77 4.64
CA ILE A 102 3.57 14.12 4.24
C ILE A 102 2.60 12.97 4.46
N TYR A 103 3.03 11.72 4.21
CA TYR A 103 2.16 10.54 4.24
C TYR A 103 2.37 9.64 5.45
N ASP A 104 3.17 10.09 6.45
CA ASP A 104 3.36 9.43 7.75
C ASP A 104 3.83 7.98 7.60
N ALA A 105 4.70 7.73 6.60
CA ALA A 105 5.37 6.45 6.48
C ALA A 105 6.51 6.36 7.52
N ASP A 106 6.62 5.23 8.20
CA ASP A 106 7.73 4.96 9.12
C ASP A 106 9.02 4.72 8.34
N GLU A 107 8.89 4.10 7.15
CA GLU A 107 9.97 3.87 6.20
C GLU A 107 9.49 4.15 4.78
N ALA A 108 10.39 4.62 3.92
CA ALA A 108 10.07 4.81 2.52
C ALA A 108 11.22 4.38 1.62
N TYR A 109 10.89 3.81 0.46
CA TYR A 109 11.84 3.24 -0.48
C TYR A 109 11.50 3.63 -1.91
N ALA A 110 12.51 3.65 -2.78
CA ALA A 110 12.29 3.71 -4.21
C ALA A 110 11.51 2.47 -4.67
N ILE A 111 10.54 2.65 -5.56
CA ILE A 111 9.71 1.54 -6.06
C ILE A 111 10.51 0.44 -6.74
N ASP A 112 11.65 0.80 -7.34
CA ASP A 112 12.55 -0.13 -8.02
C ASP A 112 13.23 -1.11 -7.05
N LEU A 113 13.31 -0.77 -5.74
CA LEU A 113 13.86 -1.64 -4.70
C LEU A 113 12.83 -2.63 -4.13
N LEU A 114 11.57 -2.55 -4.56
CA LEU A 114 10.50 -3.38 -3.99
C LEU A 114 10.80 -4.88 -3.99
N ASP A 115 11.33 -5.41 -5.11
CA ASP A 115 11.59 -6.85 -5.26
C ASP A 115 12.76 -7.37 -4.40
N GLU A 116 13.56 -6.47 -3.86
CA GLU A 116 14.68 -6.78 -2.97
C GLU A 116 14.26 -6.65 -1.52
N GLU A 117 13.77 -5.48 -1.13
CA GLU A 117 13.41 -5.14 0.25
C GLU A 117 12.23 -5.95 0.80
N ILE A 118 11.28 -6.32 -0.06
CA ILE A 118 10.09 -7.04 0.36
C ILE A 118 10.40 -8.46 0.87
N ILE A 119 11.50 -9.06 0.40
CA ILE A 119 11.88 -10.41 0.81
C ILE A 119 12.14 -10.45 2.31
N ASP A 120 12.94 -9.52 2.82
CA ASP A 120 13.29 -9.47 4.24
C ASP A 120 12.06 -9.17 5.11
N LYS A 121 11.12 -8.35 4.62
CA LYS A 121 9.86 -8.06 5.28
C LYS A 121 8.91 -9.27 5.35
N LEU A 122 8.97 -10.18 4.39
CA LEU A 122 8.17 -11.42 4.36
C LEU A 122 8.72 -12.50 5.29
N LEU A 123 10.04 -12.48 5.56
CA LEU A 123 10.67 -13.54 6.34
C LEU A 123 10.06 -13.68 7.75
N ASN A 124 9.75 -14.92 8.11
CA ASN A 124 9.25 -15.31 9.43
C ASN A 124 7.88 -14.68 9.83
N LYS A 125 7.18 -14.06 8.89
CA LYS A 125 5.78 -13.68 9.11
C LYS A 125 4.88 -14.92 9.07
N LYS A 126 3.85 -14.96 9.90
CA LYS A 126 2.88 -16.07 9.91
C LYS A 126 1.92 -15.98 8.74
N ARG A 127 1.43 -14.75 8.45
CA ARG A 127 0.38 -14.50 7.47
C ARG A 127 0.78 -13.39 6.53
N PHE A 128 0.43 -13.58 5.28
CA PHE A 128 0.61 -12.60 4.23
C PHE A 128 -0.75 -12.25 3.61
N TYR A 129 -1.08 -10.98 3.66
CA TYR A 129 -2.32 -10.43 3.11
C TYR A 129 -2.03 -9.61 1.88
N TYR A 130 -2.67 -9.92 0.77
CA TYR A 130 -2.65 -9.09 -0.42
C TYR A 130 -3.90 -9.32 -1.28
N ARG A 131 -4.09 -8.53 -2.32
CA ARG A 131 -5.28 -8.58 -3.19
C ARG A 131 -5.08 -9.61 -4.31
N ILE A 132 -5.30 -10.88 -4.04
CA ILE A 132 -5.07 -12.02 -4.92
C ILE A 132 -5.97 -11.92 -6.16
N GLY A 133 -5.40 -12.04 -7.36
CA GLY A 133 -6.13 -12.15 -8.62
C GLY A 133 -6.56 -10.81 -9.23
N GLN A 134 -6.15 -9.68 -8.69
CA GLN A 134 -6.46 -8.37 -9.26
C GLN A 134 -5.53 -7.93 -10.39
N ASN A 135 -4.28 -8.33 -10.31
CA ASN A 135 -3.25 -8.00 -11.30
C ASN A 135 -2.32 -9.19 -11.48
N ALA A 136 -2.36 -9.82 -12.65
CA ALA A 136 -1.59 -11.02 -12.95
C ALA A 136 -0.07 -10.80 -12.87
N GLU A 137 0.42 -9.62 -13.23
CA GLU A 137 1.86 -9.30 -13.12
C GLU A 137 2.26 -9.19 -11.66
N PHE A 138 1.43 -8.55 -10.82
CA PHE A 138 1.69 -8.45 -9.39
C PHE A 138 1.60 -9.82 -8.70
N ASP A 139 0.63 -10.65 -9.08
CA ASP A 139 0.53 -12.04 -8.58
C ASP A 139 1.77 -12.87 -8.92
N ALA A 140 2.33 -12.68 -10.12
CA ALA A 140 3.57 -13.33 -10.53
C ALA A 140 4.78 -12.85 -9.69
N ARG A 141 4.87 -11.54 -9.41
CA ARG A 141 5.90 -10.98 -8.51
C ARG A 141 5.78 -11.54 -7.10
N VAL A 142 4.57 -11.57 -6.55
CA VAL A 142 4.29 -12.16 -5.23
C VAL A 142 4.75 -13.61 -5.16
N SER A 143 4.45 -14.40 -6.20
CA SER A 143 4.90 -15.80 -6.27
C SER A 143 6.43 -15.92 -6.24
N GLN A 144 7.15 -15.01 -6.92
CA GLN A 144 8.61 -14.98 -6.90
C GLN A 144 9.16 -14.57 -5.52
N TRP A 145 8.52 -13.61 -4.84
CA TRP A 145 8.92 -13.20 -3.48
C TRP A 145 8.79 -14.36 -2.50
N ILE A 146 7.69 -15.11 -2.54
CA ILE A 146 7.49 -16.29 -1.71
C ILE A 146 8.58 -17.35 -1.98
N GLN A 147 8.88 -17.63 -3.26
CA GLN A 147 9.95 -18.57 -3.62
C GLN A 147 11.32 -18.14 -3.11
N LYS A 148 11.64 -16.83 -3.23
CA LYS A 148 12.91 -16.29 -2.71
C LYS A 148 12.97 -16.33 -1.18
N ALA A 149 11.87 -16.06 -0.49
CA ALA A 149 11.79 -16.18 0.97
C ALA A 149 11.95 -17.63 1.42
N ASP A 150 11.31 -18.59 0.75
CA ASP A 150 11.47 -20.02 1.03
C ASP A 150 12.91 -20.51 0.80
N ALA A 151 13.60 -19.97 -0.17
CA ALA A 151 15.01 -20.29 -0.41
C ALA A 151 15.93 -19.91 0.76
N GLN A 152 15.48 -19.03 1.67
CA GLN A 152 16.22 -18.64 2.88
C GLN A 152 16.12 -19.66 4.03
N GLN A 153 15.36 -20.75 3.88
CA GLN A 153 15.17 -21.76 4.94
C GLN A 153 16.49 -22.27 5.55
N ARG A 154 17.51 -22.46 4.74
CA ARG A 154 18.84 -22.89 5.20
C ARG A 154 19.53 -21.88 6.12
N ARG A 155 19.09 -20.62 6.10
CA ARG A 155 19.60 -19.52 6.93
C ARG A 155 18.65 -19.18 8.10
N GLY A 156 17.62 -20.03 8.35
CA GLY A 156 16.66 -19.82 9.43
C GLY A 156 15.49 -18.90 9.06
N GLY A 157 15.35 -18.48 7.80
CA GLY A 157 14.20 -17.75 7.31
C GLY A 157 13.09 -18.69 6.84
N ALA A 158 11.84 -18.26 6.87
CA ALA A 158 10.70 -18.98 6.31
C ALA A 158 9.74 -18.00 5.64
N ALA A 159 9.17 -18.39 4.50
CA ALA A 159 8.06 -17.64 3.90
C ALA A 159 6.80 -17.76 4.77
N PRO A 160 5.84 -16.81 4.66
CA PRO A 160 4.55 -16.90 5.33
C PRO A 160 3.81 -18.19 4.97
N ALA A 161 3.28 -18.86 5.99
CA ALA A 161 2.56 -20.13 5.79
C ALA A 161 1.12 -19.94 5.26
N GLU A 162 0.54 -18.77 5.48
CA GLU A 162 -0.83 -18.45 5.08
C GLU A 162 -0.85 -17.25 4.14
N MET A 163 -1.53 -17.37 3.00
CA MET A 163 -1.83 -16.27 2.09
C MET A 163 -3.32 -15.98 2.12
N ILE A 164 -3.71 -14.75 2.41
CA ILE A 164 -5.08 -14.39 2.71
C ILE A 164 -5.51 -13.19 1.85
N GLN A 165 -6.75 -13.25 1.34
CA GLN A 165 -7.35 -12.19 0.55
C GLN A 165 -7.60 -10.93 1.40
N LEU A 166 -6.89 -9.85 1.07
CA LEU A 166 -6.93 -8.58 1.80
C LEU A 166 -8.26 -7.83 1.63
N ASP A 167 -8.89 -7.93 0.46
CA ASP A 167 -10.10 -7.16 0.15
C ASP A 167 -11.22 -7.39 1.16
N ARG A 168 -11.39 -8.60 1.66
CA ARG A 168 -12.44 -8.91 2.65
C ARG A 168 -12.34 -8.04 3.90
N ILE A 169 -11.13 -7.78 4.37
CA ILE A 169 -10.90 -6.93 5.54
C ILE A 169 -11.15 -5.47 5.19
N ILE A 170 -10.58 -5.01 4.08
CA ILE A 170 -10.72 -3.59 3.67
C ILE A 170 -12.16 -3.25 3.34
N ASP A 171 -12.91 -4.12 2.70
CA ASP A 171 -14.30 -3.91 2.35
C ASP A 171 -15.17 -3.77 3.62
N GLU A 172 -14.98 -4.62 4.63
CA GLU A 172 -15.64 -4.49 5.93
C GLU A 172 -15.27 -3.17 6.64
N MET A 173 -14.00 -2.78 6.62
CA MET A 173 -13.57 -1.51 7.19
C MET A 173 -14.23 -0.31 6.50
N ARG A 174 -14.45 -0.38 5.18
CA ARG A 174 -15.06 0.66 4.35
C ARG A 174 -16.59 0.67 4.40
N LEU A 175 -17.22 -0.36 4.95
CA LEU A 175 -18.67 -0.48 5.01
C LEU A 175 -19.28 0.66 5.87
N LYS A 176 -18.70 0.93 7.03
CA LYS A 176 -19.08 2.05 7.89
C LYS A 176 -18.24 3.29 7.57
N LYS A 177 -18.90 4.39 7.22
CA LYS A 177 -18.25 5.66 6.91
C LYS A 177 -18.02 6.47 8.17
N SER A 178 -16.88 7.10 8.30
CA SER A 178 -16.61 8.08 9.35
C SER A 178 -17.45 9.35 9.15
N ALA A 179 -17.55 10.19 10.16
CA ALA A 179 -18.25 11.47 10.05
C ALA A 179 -17.65 12.36 8.94
N GLN A 180 -16.32 12.36 8.80
CA GLN A 180 -15.60 13.11 7.77
C GLN A 180 -15.88 12.55 6.36
N GLU A 181 -15.96 11.23 6.22
CA GLU A 181 -16.33 10.60 4.94
C GLU A 181 -17.78 10.97 4.54
N ILE A 182 -18.71 10.95 5.49
CA ILE A 182 -20.11 11.33 5.26
C ILE A 182 -20.18 12.79 4.80
N GLU A 183 -19.46 13.69 5.46
CA GLU A 183 -19.41 15.10 5.07
C GLU A 183 -18.87 15.30 3.66
N LEU A 184 -17.75 14.62 3.31
CA LEU A 184 -17.20 14.66 1.96
C LEU A 184 -18.16 14.12 0.91
N MET A 185 -18.88 13.04 1.22
CA MET A 185 -19.91 12.48 0.34
C MET A 185 -21.06 13.45 0.15
N GLN A 186 -21.49 14.15 1.21
CA GLN A 186 -22.55 15.17 1.13
C GLN A 186 -22.10 16.36 0.27
N ILE A 187 -20.87 16.84 0.44
CA ILE A 187 -20.28 17.90 -0.40
C ILE A 187 -20.28 17.45 -1.88
N ALA A 188 -19.83 16.26 -2.15
CA ALA A 188 -19.80 15.72 -3.51
C ALA A 188 -21.21 15.62 -4.12
N SER A 189 -22.18 15.16 -3.34
CA SER A 189 -23.60 15.10 -3.77
C SER A 189 -24.21 16.47 -4.06
N ASN A 190 -23.80 17.53 -3.33
CA ASN A 190 -24.31 18.87 -3.54
C ASN A 190 -23.71 19.58 -4.78
N ILE A 191 -22.60 19.05 -5.34
CA ILE A 191 -21.95 19.57 -6.54
C ILE A 191 -22.53 18.92 -7.81
N SER A 192 -23.11 17.74 -7.69
CA SER A 192 -23.72 16.97 -8.79
C SER A 192 -25.14 17.42 -9.11
#